data_b08dce1b6c0ab6382947b264892f9794
#
_entry.id   b08dce1b6c0ab6382947b264892f9794
#
_cell.length_a   1.000
_cell.length_b   1.000
_cell.length_c   1.000
_cell.angle_alpha   90.00
_cell.angle_beta   90.00
_cell.angle_gamma   90.00
#
_symmetry.space_group_name_H-M   'P 1'
#
loop_
_entity.id
_entity.type
_entity.pdbx_description
1 polymer ?
#
loop_
_entity_poly.entity_id
_entity_poly.type
_entity_poly.pdbx_seq_one_letter_code
_entity_poly.pdbx_strand_id
1 'polypeptide(L)'
;MVKDCTKNYKWILLAIISATYFLAQGSRQIFNAVLPQIKADFAGAGLTDAQLGLVGSAFTLVFGVAIPFGGVIADFFSRKWMIVIGTSLFSIGIFCSGFAAGVGMLIVAYGVVNAAGQALLPPANSSLIGQFHVKTRATAFSIYQIVIYAGIVVCSCVSGYLAGLGAGGWRKAFMAFGALGAVWVVALALLLSDTPQVRVTGNGERIPRAKRVAEGDALAGVVTGNGECGTEDKASVREALGAVMCKPSALLLMAGLGFYFYAKYSFNTWIIAYLQREFPDVTAASAAFHAVFWFYLGATVGVFLGGWISDRFAASRPQVRFDVNIAGIVLCVLGLLLTALAPSAVLCIFGTAVFGFASGVYDSNIYASLFEVVKPRYRAAAVGVFGCGGSVIGASGPAVLGWMNAHFSMSAGLASLSVFALAGAAAIGIARIFFFERDRES
;
A
#
# COMPACT_ATOMS: atom_id res chain seq x y z
N MET A 1 -10.66 -38.66 6.46
CA MET A 1 -11.68 -37.69 5.95
C MET A 1 -11.50 -36.26 6.43
N VAL A 2 -11.19 -35.99 7.71
CA VAL A 2 -10.97 -34.61 8.20
C VAL A 2 -9.67 -33.95 7.68
N LYS A 3 -8.63 -34.71 7.35
CA LYS A 3 -7.36 -34.18 6.83
C LYS A 3 -7.43 -33.66 5.38
N ASP A 4 -8.32 -34.16 4.55
CA ASP A 4 -8.42 -33.73 3.15
C ASP A 4 -9.27 -32.46 2.98
N CYS A 5 -10.29 -32.24 3.81
CA CYS A 5 -11.06 -31.00 3.83
C CYS A 5 -10.22 -29.79 4.21
N THR A 6 -9.24 -29.95 5.13
CA THR A 6 -8.36 -28.85 5.56
C THR A 6 -7.30 -28.51 4.50
N LYS A 7 -6.90 -29.48 3.66
CA LYS A 7 -5.89 -29.27 2.62
C LYS A 7 -6.43 -28.41 1.46
N ASN A 8 -7.70 -28.59 1.12
CA ASN A 8 -8.36 -27.80 0.06
C ASN A 8 -8.82 -26.42 0.59
N TYR A 9 -9.26 -26.34 1.84
CA TYR A 9 -9.76 -25.09 2.41
C TYR A 9 -8.73 -23.96 2.45
N LYS A 10 -7.44 -24.26 2.67
CA LYS A 10 -6.38 -23.24 2.68
C LYS A 10 -6.26 -22.49 1.34
N TRP A 11 -6.43 -23.19 0.20
CA TRP A 11 -6.36 -22.58 -1.12
C TRP A 11 -7.65 -21.79 -1.46
N ILE A 12 -8.81 -22.29 -1.01
CA ILE A 12 -10.07 -21.59 -1.12
C ILE A 12 -10.02 -20.29 -0.29
N LEU A 13 -9.51 -20.36 0.92
CA LEU A 13 -9.30 -19.19 1.77
C LEU A 13 -8.36 -18.17 1.12
N LEU A 14 -7.25 -18.62 0.55
CA LEU A 14 -6.33 -17.76 -0.19
C LEU A 14 -7.04 -17.08 -1.37
N ALA A 15 -7.84 -17.82 -2.13
CA ALA A 15 -8.60 -17.27 -3.26
C ALA A 15 -9.61 -16.19 -2.79
N ILE A 16 -10.35 -16.45 -1.71
CA ILE A 16 -11.31 -15.51 -1.13
C ILE A 16 -10.60 -14.22 -0.65
N ILE A 17 -9.51 -14.35 0.11
CA ILE A 17 -8.74 -13.22 0.62
C ILE A 17 -8.12 -12.43 -0.54
N SER A 18 -7.59 -13.14 -1.54
CA SER A 18 -6.99 -12.49 -2.73
C SER A 18 -8.04 -11.74 -3.55
N ALA A 19 -9.23 -12.31 -3.76
CA ALA A 19 -10.34 -11.65 -4.45
C ALA A 19 -10.84 -10.43 -3.66
N THR A 20 -10.90 -10.52 -2.33
CA THR A 20 -11.25 -9.37 -1.47
C THR A 20 -10.29 -8.22 -1.66
N TYR A 21 -8.99 -8.53 -1.66
CA TYR A 21 -7.97 -7.48 -1.75
C TYR A 21 -7.76 -7.00 -3.20
N PHE A 22 -8.05 -7.83 -4.19
CA PHE A 22 -8.21 -7.42 -5.59
C PHE A 22 -9.24 -6.30 -5.73
N LEU A 23 -10.44 -6.48 -5.15
CA LEU A 23 -11.48 -5.47 -5.18
C LEU A 23 -11.08 -4.22 -4.37
N ALA A 24 -10.50 -4.38 -3.19
CA ALA A 24 -10.11 -3.27 -2.34
C ALA A 24 -9.02 -2.41 -3.00
N GLN A 25 -7.95 -2.99 -3.48
CA GLN A 25 -6.87 -2.25 -4.13
C GLN A 25 -7.26 -1.74 -5.52
N GLY A 26 -8.09 -2.51 -6.24
CA GLY A 26 -8.67 -2.06 -7.50
C GLY A 26 -9.58 -0.84 -7.30
N SER A 27 -10.43 -0.85 -6.28
CA SER A 27 -11.32 0.27 -5.96
C SER A 27 -10.56 1.56 -5.59
N ARG A 28 -9.36 1.43 -5.03
CA ARG A 28 -8.46 2.57 -4.80
C ARG A 28 -8.08 3.29 -6.08
N GLN A 29 -7.94 2.56 -7.19
CA GLN A 29 -7.54 3.15 -8.47
C GLN A 29 -8.69 3.80 -9.23
N ILE A 30 -9.95 3.55 -8.84
CA ILE A 30 -11.11 4.18 -9.50
C ILE A 30 -10.97 5.69 -9.49
N PHE A 31 -10.71 6.29 -8.33
CA PHE A 31 -10.56 7.75 -8.20
C PHE A 31 -9.49 8.30 -9.14
N ASN A 32 -8.32 7.67 -9.19
CA ASN A 32 -7.21 8.10 -10.04
C ASN A 32 -7.55 7.98 -11.53
N ALA A 33 -8.27 6.93 -11.92
CA ALA A 33 -8.66 6.68 -13.31
C ALA A 33 -9.72 7.65 -13.83
N VAL A 34 -10.62 8.12 -12.96
CA VAL A 34 -11.75 8.97 -13.34
C VAL A 34 -11.57 10.45 -12.91
N LEU A 35 -10.41 10.81 -12.41
CA LEU A 35 -10.10 12.15 -11.88
C LEU A 35 -10.35 13.27 -12.90
N PRO A 36 -9.94 13.15 -14.21
CA PRO A 36 -10.24 14.17 -15.21
C PRO A 36 -11.74 14.37 -15.45
N GLN A 37 -12.52 13.28 -15.40
CA GLN A 37 -13.97 13.33 -15.61
C GLN A 37 -14.69 13.95 -14.40
N ILE A 38 -14.23 13.69 -13.18
CA ILE A 38 -14.71 14.39 -11.97
C ILE A 38 -14.46 15.89 -12.13
N LYS A 39 -13.25 16.28 -12.54
CA LYS A 39 -12.91 17.69 -12.76
C LYS A 39 -13.81 18.35 -13.81
N ALA A 40 -14.07 17.67 -14.92
CA ALA A 40 -14.95 18.16 -15.96
C ALA A 40 -16.40 18.32 -15.51
N ASP A 41 -16.93 17.37 -14.75
CA ASP A 41 -18.32 17.38 -14.21
C ASP A 41 -18.55 18.54 -13.22
N PHE A 42 -17.54 18.88 -12.43
CA PHE A 42 -17.58 19.98 -11.46
C PHE A 42 -16.92 21.28 -11.95
N ALA A 43 -16.66 21.41 -13.25
CA ALA A 43 -16.04 22.63 -13.80
C ALA A 43 -16.86 23.88 -13.52
N GLY A 44 -18.21 23.80 -13.58
CA GLY A 44 -19.13 24.89 -13.23
C GLY A 44 -19.10 25.31 -11.75
N ALA A 45 -18.64 24.42 -10.85
CA ALA A 45 -18.47 24.69 -9.43
C ALA A 45 -17.05 25.20 -9.08
N GLY A 46 -16.18 25.43 -10.06
CA GLY A 46 -14.83 25.95 -9.84
C GLY A 46 -13.88 24.96 -9.16
N LEU A 47 -14.07 23.64 -9.37
CA LEU A 47 -13.25 22.62 -8.76
C LEU A 47 -11.79 22.71 -9.20
N THR A 48 -10.87 22.87 -8.24
CA THR A 48 -9.43 22.97 -8.49
C THR A 48 -8.72 21.62 -8.38
N ASP A 49 -7.57 21.47 -9.06
CA ASP A 49 -6.71 20.28 -8.93
C ASP A 49 -6.21 20.10 -7.50
N ALA A 50 -5.98 21.18 -6.75
CA ALA A 50 -5.62 21.13 -5.33
C ALA A 50 -6.70 20.42 -4.49
N GLN A 51 -7.97 20.73 -4.72
CA GLN A 51 -9.09 20.12 -4.01
C GLN A 51 -9.23 18.63 -4.36
N LEU A 52 -9.00 18.23 -5.63
CA LEU A 52 -8.95 16.82 -6.02
C LEU A 52 -7.76 16.11 -5.39
N GLY A 53 -6.61 16.76 -5.34
CA GLY A 53 -5.44 16.23 -4.64
C GLY A 53 -5.69 15.99 -3.15
N LEU A 54 -6.50 16.85 -2.48
CA LEU A 54 -6.89 16.65 -1.08
C LEU A 54 -7.67 15.35 -0.87
N VAL A 55 -8.49 14.90 -1.82
CA VAL A 55 -9.20 13.62 -1.72
C VAL A 55 -8.20 12.44 -1.67
N GLY A 56 -7.18 12.45 -2.54
CA GLY A 56 -6.11 11.45 -2.54
C GLY A 56 -5.24 11.51 -1.29
N SER A 57 -4.95 12.74 -0.81
CA SER A 57 -4.21 12.97 0.44
C SER A 57 -4.97 12.45 1.66
N ALA A 58 -6.26 12.73 1.76
CA ALA A 58 -7.11 12.24 2.84
C ALA A 58 -7.13 10.70 2.88
N PHE A 59 -7.27 10.05 1.70
CA PHE A 59 -7.19 8.59 1.61
C PHE A 59 -5.86 8.07 2.15
N THR A 60 -4.75 8.62 1.69
CA THR A 60 -3.41 8.17 2.06
C THR A 60 -3.14 8.35 3.56
N LEU A 61 -3.55 9.50 4.10
CA LEU A 61 -3.39 9.82 5.52
C LEU A 61 -4.19 8.84 6.39
N VAL A 62 -5.50 8.71 6.12
CA VAL A 62 -6.39 7.84 6.91
C VAL A 62 -5.94 6.39 6.80
N PHE A 63 -5.61 5.90 5.59
CA PHE A 63 -5.11 4.55 5.39
C PHE A 63 -3.82 4.29 6.17
N GLY A 64 -2.82 5.18 6.06
CA GLY A 64 -1.53 5.03 6.72
C GLY A 64 -1.63 5.08 8.25
N VAL A 65 -2.44 5.99 8.78
CA VAL A 65 -2.67 6.09 10.24
C VAL A 65 -3.50 4.92 10.76
N ALA A 66 -4.49 4.44 10.01
CA ALA A 66 -5.40 3.39 10.48
C ALA A 66 -4.78 1.98 10.45
N ILE A 67 -3.76 1.70 9.63
CA ILE A 67 -3.13 0.36 9.54
C ILE A 67 -2.60 -0.14 10.90
N PRO A 68 -1.81 0.62 11.68
CA PRO A 68 -1.33 0.19 12.98
C PRO A 68 -2.47 -0.15 13.95
N PHE A 69 -3.55 0.66 13.95
CA PHE A 69 -4.73 0.39 14.77
C PHE A 69 -5.46 -0.88 14.31
N GLY A 70 -5.53 -1.13 12.99
CA GLY A 70 -6.05 -2.38 12.44
C GLY A 70 -5.29 -3.60 12.95
N GLY A 71 -3.97 -3.50 13.12
CA GLY A 71 -3.14 -4.54 13.73
C GLY A 71 -3.54 -4.83 15.18
N VAL A 72 -3.71 -3.79 16.00
CA VAL A 72 -4.16 -3.91 17.40
C VAL A 72 -5.57 -4.50 17.48
N ILE A 73 -6.48 -3.99 16.64
CA ILE A 73 -7.86 -4.50 16.57
C ILE A 73 -7.89 -5.99 16.20
N ALA A 74 -6.98 -6.44 15.34
CA ALA A 74 -6.87 -7.85 14.93
C ALA A 74 -6.55 -8.80 16.11
N ASP A 75 -5.97 -8.30 17.19
CA ASP A 75 -5.71 -9.10 18.39
C ASP A 75 -6.99 -9.36 19.22
N PHE A 76 -7.96 -8.45 19.19
CA PHE A 76 -9.18 -8.52 19.98
C PHE A 76 -10.38 -9.05 19.19
N PHE A 77 -10.44 -8.80 17.88
CA PHE A 77 -11.58 -9.18 17.04
C PHE A 77 -11.28 -10.42 16.19
N SER A 78 -12.34 -11.13 15.80
CA SER A 78 -12.28 -12.20 14.82
C SER A 78 -11.81 -11.67 13.47
N ARG A 79 -10.84 -12.35 12.85
CA ARG A 79 -10.29 -11.97 11.54
C ARG A 79 -11.34 -12.00 10.44
N LYS A 80 -12.29 -12.92 10.53
CA LYS A 80 -13.48 -12.95 9.65
C LYS A 80 -14.21 -11.62 9.70
N TRP A 81 -14.61 -11.21 10.91
CA TRP A 81 -15.40 -9.98 11.06
C TRP A 81 -14.61 -8.73 10.69
N MET A 82 -13.32 -8.70 10.91
CA MET A 82 -12.47 -7.61 10.42
C MET A 82 -12.49 -7.48 8.89
N ILE A 83 -12.42 -8.62 8.18
CA ILE A 83 -12.48 -8.63 6.71
C ILE A 83 -13.87 -8.22 6.24
N VAL A 84 -14.94 -8.74 6.86
CA VAL A 84 -16.33 -8.40 6.52
C VAL A 84 -16.60 -6.91 6.75
N ILE A 85 -16.27 -6.38 7.95
CA ILE A 85 -16.46 -4.97 8.29
C ILE A 85 -15.61 -4.07 7.38
N GLY A 86 -14.32 -4.39 7.20
CA GLY A 86 -13.44 -3.64 6.32
C GLY A 86 -13.95 -3.58 4.89
N THR A 87 -14.43 -4.73 4.37
CA THR A 87 -15.03 -4.81 3.03
C THR A 87 -16.33 -4.03 2.94
N SER A 88 -17.18 -4.08 3.97
CA SER A 88 -18.41 -3.30 4.03
C SER A 88 -18.14 -1.80 4.01
N LEU A 89 -17.20 -1.34 4.84
CA LEU A 89 -16.86 0.07 4.92
C LEU A 89 -16.28 0.59 3.59
N PHE A 90 -15.33 -0.11 2.98
CA PHE A 90 -14.80 0.38 1.71
C PHE A 90 -15.84 0.33 0.59
N SER A 91 -16.72 -0.67 0.55
CA SER A 91 -17.77 -0.78 -0.45
C SER A 91 -18.82 0.34 -0.31
N ILE A 92 -19.22 0.66 0.92
CA ILE A 92 -20.12 1.79 1.22
C ILE A 92 -19.43 3.10 0.81
N GLY A 93 -18.17 3.30 1.21
CA GLY A 93 -17.42 4.51 0.86
C GLY A 93 -17.31 4.72 -0.64
N ILE A 94 -17.00 3.66 -1.40
CA ILE A 94 -16.95 3.69 -2.86
C ILE A 94 -18.34 3.96 -3.44
N PHE A 95 -19.38 3.25 -3.01
CA PHE A 95 -20.75 3.45 -3.51
C PHE A 95 -21.24 4.88 -3.28
N CYS A 96 -21.07 5.39 -2.06
CA CYS A 96 -21.46 6.76 -1.71
C CYS A 96 -20.66 7.83 -2.49
N SER A 97 -19.42 7.54 -2.88
CA SER A 97 -18.62 8.45 -3.73
C SER A 97 -19.28 8.68 -5.10
N GLY A 98 -20.03 7.72 -5.62
CA GLY A 98 -20.81 7.87 -6.87
C GLY A 98 -21.94 8.90 -6.78
N PHE A 99 -22.42 9.20 -5.58
CA PHE A 99 -23.47 10.22 -5.33
C PHE A 99 -22.88 11.57 -4.90
N ALA A 100 -21.55 11.74 -4.96
CA ALA A 100 -20.95 12.96 -4.47
C ALA A 100 -21.47 14.20 -5.21
N ALA A 101 -21.96 15.15 -4.43
CA ALA A 101 -22.41 16.47 -4.90
C ALA A 101 -21.26 17.50 -4.89
N GLY A 102 -20.11 17.15 -4.32
CA GLY A 102 -18.93 18.02 -4.25
C GLY A 102 -17.74 17.32 -3.59
N VAL A 103 -16.61 18.02 -3.52
CA VAL A 103 -15.33 17.51 -2.99
C VAL A 103 -15.42 17.05 -1.54
N GLY A 104 -16.14 17.77 -0.69
CA GLY A 104 -16.30 17.41 0.72
C GLY A 104 -16.88 16.00 0.89
N MET A 105 -17.88 15.66 0.09
CA MET A 105 -18.45 14.29 0.12
C MET A 105 -17.46 13.25 -0.40
N LEU A 106 -16.65 13.56 -1.43
CA LEU A 106 -15.58 12.68 -1.90
C LEU A 106 -14.50 12.47 -0.83
N ILE A 107 -14.11 13.53 -0.11
CA ILE A 107 -13.14 13.41 0.99
C ILE A 107 -13.68 12.47 2.06
N VAL A 108 -14.94 12.62 2.48
CA VAL A 108 -15.54 11.78 3.53
C VAL A 108 -15.74 10.34 3.02
N ALA A 109 -16.41 10.17 1.89
CA ALA A 109 -16.79 8.84 1.40
C ALA A 109 -15.57 8.05 0.91
N TYR A 110 -14.79 8.63 0.00
CA TYR A 110 -13.61 7.98 -0.56
C TYR A 110 -12.38 8.12 0.34
N GLY A 111 -12.08 9.34 0.81
CA GLY A 111 -10.86 9.62 1.55
C GLY A 111 -10.87 9.04 2.96
N VAL A 112 -12.03 9.03 3.66
CA VAL A 112 -12.11 8.58 5.06
C VAL A 112 -12.73 7.18 5.15
N VAL A 113 -13.98 7.00 4.75
CA VAL A 113 -14.73 5.76 4.98
C VAL A 113 -14.10 4.59 4.21
N ASN A 114 -13.83 4.76 2.92
CA ASN A 114 -13.18 3.74 2.11
C ASN A 114 -11.76 3.43 2.62
N ALA A 115 -10.95 4.46 2.95
CA ALA A 115 -9.59 4.25 3.45
C ALA A 115 -9.56 3.50 4.78
N ALA A 116 -10.43 3.87 5.72
CA ALA A 116 -10.55 3.19 7.01
C ALA A 116 -10.96 1.72 6.85
N GLY A 117 -11.90 1.42 5.95
CA GLY A 117 -12.29 0.05 5.62
C GLY A 117 -11.12 -0.76 5.06
N GLN A 118 -10.39 -0.19 4.09
CA GLN A 118 -9.23 -0.86 3.48
C GLN A 118 -8.09 -1.11 4.47
N ALA A 119 -7.88 -0.23 5.45
CA ALA A 119 -6.81 -0.36 6.44
C ALA A 119 -6.96 -1.57 7.38
N LEU A 120 -8.18 -2.10 7.54
CA LEU A 120 -8.44 -3.30 8.33
C LEU A 120 -8.01 -4.61 7.63
N LEU A 121 -7.90 -4.60 6.31
CA LEU A 121 -7.67 -5.82 5.52
C LEU A 121 -6.24 -6.36 5.59
N PRO A 122 -5.16 -5.56 5.45
CA PRO A 122 -3.80 -6.07 5.41
C PRO A 122 -3.41 -6.90 6.65
N PRO A 123 -3.64 -6.45 7.90
CA PRO A 123 -3.26 -7.23 9.08
C PRO A 123 -4.10 -8.52 9.21
N ALA A 124 -5.40 -8.48 8.89
CA ALA A 124 -6.27 -9.65 8.93
C ALA A 124 -5.86 -10.68 7.87
N ASN A 125 -5.65 -10.25 6.62
CA ASN A 125 -5.26 -11.12 5.51
C ASN A 125 -3.90 -11.77 5.73
N SER A 126 -2.89 -10.99 6.13
CA SER A 126 -1.53 -11.50 6.39
C SER A 126 -1.53 -12.52 7.51
N SER A 127 -2.31 -12.29 8.57
CA SER A 127 -2.46 -13.23 9.68
C SER A 127 -3.09 -14.56 9.23
N LEU A 128 -4.15 -14.53 8.42
CA LEU A 128 -4.78 -15.74 7.90
C LEU A 128 -3.86 -16.52 6.96
N ILE A 129 -3.21 -15.84 6.01
CA ILE A 129 -2.23 -16.49 5.11
C ILE A 129 -1.13 -17.17 5.94
N GLY A 130 -0.58 -16.46 6.94
CA GLY A 130 0.47 -16.99 7.81
C GLY A 130 0.06 -18.23 8.60
N GLN A 131 -1.20 -18.33 9.02
CA GLN A 131 -1.71 -19.46 9.80
C GLN A 131 -1.99 -20.71 8.95
N PHE A 132 -2.58 -20.52 7.77
CA PHE A 132 -3.00 -21.65 6.94
C PHE A 132 -1.90 -22.16 6.01
N HIS A 133 -0.93 -21.33 5.65
CA HIS A 133 0.13 -21.65 4.69
C HIS A 133 1.52 -21.79 5.32
N VAL A 134 1.67 -22.52 6.44
CA VAL A 134 2.95 -22.68 7.16
C VAL A 134 4.08 -23.17 6.23
N LYS A 135 3.84 -24.21 5.43
CA LYS A 135 4.85 -24.79 4.51
C LYS A 135 4.90 -24.12 3.14
N THR A 136 3.86 -23.39 2.75
CA THR A 136 3.72 -22.76 1.42
C THR A 136 3.53 -21.25 1.52
N ARG A 137 4.10 -20.65 2.57
CA ARG A 137 3.85 -19.27 2.93
C ARG A 137 4.31 -18.29 1.86
N ALA A 138 5.55 -18.44 1.40
CA ALA A 138 6.10 -17.59 0.34
C ALA A 138 5.25 -17.66 -0.94
N THR A 139 4.90 -18.88 -1.39
CA THR A 139 4.04 -19.09 -2.56
C THR A 139 2.67 -18.42 -2.39
N ALA A 140 2.04 -18.55 -1.21
CA ALA A 140 0.74 -17.95 -0.94
C ALA A 140 0.80 -16.42 -0.97
N PHE A 141 1.82 -15.81 -0.37
CA PHE A 141 2.02 -14.35 -0.45
C PHE A 141 2.35 -13.88 -1.87
N SER A 142 3.09 -14.65 -2.66
CA SER A 142 3.37 -14.30 -4.05
C SER A 142 2.10 -14.32 -4.90
N ILE A 143 1.25 -15.36 -4.76
CA ILE A 143 -0.04 -15.43 -5.46
C ILE A 143 -0.92 -14.25 -5.03
N TYR A 144 -1.02 -13.99 -3.73
CA TYR A 144 -1.78 -12.87 -3.17
C TYR A 144 -1.31 -11.54 -3.79
N GLN A 145 0.00 -11.30 -3.88
CA GLN A 145 0.57 -10.08 -4.43
C GLN A 145 0.30 -9.93 -5.95
N ILE A 146 0.40 -11.01 -6.71
CA ILE A 146 0.09 -11.00 -8.15
C ILE A 146 -1.38 -10.63 -8.38
N VAL A 147 -2.30 -11.22 -7.59
CA VAL A 147 -3.73 -10.94 -7.69
C VAL A 147 -4.04 -9.47 -7.33
N ILE A 148 -3.32 -8.88 -6.36
CA ILE A 148 -3.43 -7.45 -6.03
C ILE A 148 -3.06 -6.59 -7.24
N TYR A 149 -1.92 -6.86 -7.87
CA TYR A 149 -1.47 -6.08 -9.03
C TYR A 149 -2.44 -6.22 -10.22
N ALA A 150 -2.94 -7.44 -10.45
CA ALA A 150 -3.98 -7.67 -11.44
C ALA A 150 -5.26 -6.84 -11.13
N GLY A 151 -5.67 -6.79 -9.86
CA GLY A 151 -6.81 -5.97 -9.41
C GLY A 151 -6.63 -4.49 -9.70
N ILE A 152 -5.46 -3.97 -9.38
CA ILE A 152 -5.11 -2.56 -9.63
C ILE A 152 -5.22 -2.25 -11.15
N VAL A 153 -4.66 -3.09 -12.00
CA VAL A 153 -4.68 -2.89 -13.47
C VAL A 153 -6.09 -3.02 -14.02
N VAL A 154 -6.77 -4.15 -13.75
CA VAL A 154 -8.10 -4.45 -14.31
C VAL A 154 -9.13 -3.42 -13.88
N CYS A 155 -9.20 -3.10 -12.57
CA CYS A 155 -10.19 -2.14 -12.08
C CYS A 155 -9.91 -0.72 -12.58
N SER A 156 -8.62 -0.33 -12.76
CA SER A 156 -8.26 0.95 -13.36
C SER A 156 -8.77 1.06 -14.81
N CYS A 157 -8.55 0.01 -15.62
CA CYS A 157 -9.02 -0.04 -17.00
C CYS A 157 -10.55 0.00 -17.10
N VAL A 158 -11.23 -0.82 -16.30
CA VAL A 158 -12.71 -0.85 -16.27
C VAL A 158 -13.26 0.51 -15.83
N SER A 159 -12.64 1.15 -14.85
CA SER A 159 -13.05 2.47 -14.38
C SER A 159 -12.84 3.55 -15.47
N GLY A 160 -11.69 3.52 -16.14
CA GLY A 160 -11.43 4.43 -17.27
C GLY A 160 -12.39 4.22 -18.43
N TYR A 161 -12.74 2.98 -18.75
CA TYR A 161 -13.74 2.66 -19.76
C TYR A 161 -15.15 3.18 -19.38
N LEU A 162 -15.59 2.89 -18.14
CA LEU A 162 -16.90 3.34 -17.65
C LEU A 162 -16.97 4.89 -17.61
N ALA A 163 -15.89 5.55 -17.24
CA ALA A 163 -15.81 7.00 -17.22
C ALA A 163 -15.94 7.62 -18.64
N GLY A 164 -15.49 6.89 -19.68
CA GLY A 164 -15.60 7.30 -21.06
C GLY A 164 -17.00 7.13 -21.67
N LEU A 165 -17.95 6.48 -20.99
CA LEU A 165 -19.31 6.24 -21.49
C LEU A 165 -20.24 7.48 -21.40
N GLY A 166 -19.70 8.69 -21.37
CA GLY A 166 -20.45 9.94 -21.40
C GLY A 166 -20.64 10.62 -20.04
N ALA A 167 -21.54 11.61 -19.99
CA ALA A 167 -21.78 12.41 -18.80
C ALA A 167 -22.14 11.53 -17.60
N GLY A 168 -21.48 11.77 -16.46
CA GLY A 168 -21.66 10.98 -15.24
C GLY A 168 -21.10 9.55 -15.28
N GLY A 169 -20.28 9.20 -16.30
CA GLY A 169 -19.63 7.88 -16.40
C GLY A 169 -18.80 7.53 -15.17
N TRP A 170 -18.10 8.50 -14.60
CA TRP A 170 -17.34 8.31 -13.36
C TRP A 170 -18.22 7.90 -12.16
N ARG A 171 -19.46 8.42 -12.04
CA ARG A 171 -20.40 8.04 -11.01
C ARG A 171 -20.81 6.56 -11.16
N LYS A 172 -21.05 6.12 -12.41
CA LYS A 172 -21.36 4.72 -12.72
C LYS A 172 -20.22 3.79 -12.33
N ALA A 173 -18.94 4.20 -12.51
CA ALA A 173 -17.80 3.42 -12.07
C ALA A 173 -17.83 3.22 -10.54
N PHE A 174 -17.96 4.29 -9.77
CA PHE A 174 -18.03 4.20 -8.30
C PHE A 174 -19.23 3.33 -7.85
N MET A 175 -20.42 3.55 -8.41
CA MET A 175 -21.60 2.76 -8.05
C MET A 175 -21.46 1.29 -8.41
N ALA A 176 -20.94 0.96 -9.59
CA ALA A 176 -20.75 -0.43 -10.04
C ALA A 176 -19.79 -1.19 -9.11
N PHE A 177 -18.63 -0.59 -8.81
CA PHE A 177 -17.65 -1.23 -7.91
C PHE A 177 -18.15 -1.30 -6.46
N GLY A 178 -18.85 -0.28 -5.98
CA GLY A 178 -19.47 -0.30 -4.65
C GLY A 178 -20.53 -1.38 -4.53
N ALA A 179 -21.41 -1.53 -5.55
CA ALA A 179 -22.40 -2.59 -5.60
C ALA A 179 -21.77 -3.98 -5.68
N LEU A 180 -20.73 -4.16 -6.51
CA LEU A 180 -19.97 -5.41 -6.59
C LEU A 180 -19.33 -5.74 -5.23
N GLY A 181 -18.78 -4.74 -4.53
CA GLY A 181 -18.26 -4.89 -3.17
C GLY A 181 -19.33 -5.32 -2.17
N ALA A 182 -20.54 -4.74 -2.23
CA ALA A 182 -21.66 -5.12 -1.36
C ALA A 182 -22.09 -6.58 -1.60
N VAL A 183 -22.18 -7.02 -2.85
CA VAL A 183 -22.44 -8.44 -3.19
C VAL A 183 -21.32 -9.32 -2.62
N TRP A 184 -20.08 -8.89 -2.75
CA TRP A 184 -18.93 -9.62 -2.22
C TRP A 184 -18.95 -9.74 -0.69
N VAL A 185 -19.43 -8.71 0.03
CA VAL A 185 -19.62 -8.75 1.49
C VAL A 185 -20.56 -9.89 1.91
N VAL A 186 -21.66 -10.08 1.19
CA VAL A 186 -22.60 -11.19 1.45
C VAL A 186 -21.88 -12.53 1.22
N ALA A 187 -21.14 -12.66 0.12
CA ALA A 187 -20.36 -13.87 -0.16
C ALA A 187 -19.33 -14.14 0.94
N LEU A 188 -18.61 -13.10 1.42
CA LEU A 188 -17.64 -13.22 2.52
C LEU A 188 -18.30 -13.68 3.83
N ALA A 189 -19.43 -13.10 4.19
CA ALA A 189 -20.14 -13.46 5.41
C ALA A 189 -20.56 -14.95 5.40
N LEU A 190 -20.91 -15.49 4.24
CA LEU A 190 -21.31 -16.88 4.05
C LEU A 190 -20.12 -17.85 3.91
N LEU A 191 -19.10 -17.49 3.12
CA LEU A 191 -18.00 -18.39 2.76
C LEU A 191 -16.85 -18.39 3.76
N LEU A 192 -16.60 -17.27 4.45
CA LEU A 192 -15.52 -17.18 5.41
C LEU A 192 -15.94 -17.82 6.74
N SER A 193 -15.31 -18.91 7.09
CA SER A 193 -15.52 -19.54 8.40
C SER A 193 -14.67 -18.84 9.46
N ASP A 194 -15.27 -18.59 10.62
CA ASP A 194 -14.52 -18.19 11.81
C ASP A 194 -13.78 -19.44 12.32
N THR A 195 -12.54 -19.61 11.86
CA THR A 195 -11.74 -20.74 12.34
C THR A 195 -11.39 -20.50 13.81
N PRO A 196 -11.79 -21.40 14.72
CA PRO A 196 -11.30 -21.33 16.08
C PRO A 196 -9.77 -21.37 16.02
N GLN A 197 -9.12 -20.39 16.62
CA GLN A 197 -7.66 -20.40 16.75
C GLN A 197 -7.28 -21.50 17.74
N VAL A 198 -7.15 -22.71 17.24
CA VAL A 198 -6.69 -23.84 18.01
C VAL A 198 -5.17 -23.86 17.94
N ARG A 199 -4.51 -23.39 19.00
CA ARG A 199 -3.10 -23.69 19.22
C ARG A 199 -3.04 -25.10 19.82
N VAL A 200 -2.26 -25.98 19.22
CA VAL A 200 -1.95 -27.29 19.79
C VAL A 200 -0.66 -27.10 20.57
N THR A 201 -0.66 -27.40 21.87
CA THR A 201 0.56 -27.47 22.67
C THR A 201 1.47 -28.59 22.15
N GLY A 202 2.76 -28.55 22.49
CA GLY A 202 3.70 -29.63 22.14
C GLY A 202 3.21 -31.04 22.55
N ASN A 203 2.26 -31.12 23.47
CA ASN A 203 1.62 -32.35 23.94
C ASN A 203 0.28 -32.66 23.27
N GLY A 204 -0.12 -31.96 22.21
CA GLY A 204 -1.36 -32.22 21.46
C GLY A 204 -2.65 -31.66 22.09
N GLU A 205 -2.60 -30.94 23.19
CA GLU A 205 -3.77 -30.32 23.82
C GLU A 205 -4.21 -29.03 23.13
N ARG A 206 -5.52 -28.85 22.96
CA ARG A 206 -6.14 -27.69 22.34
C ARG A 206 -6.42 -26.60 23.40
N ILE A 207 -5.79 -25.43 23.28
CA ILE A 207 -6.03 -24.29 24.17
C ILE A 207 -7.16 -23.42 23.64
N PRO A 208 -8.32 -23.31 24.32
CA PRO A 208 -9.41 -22.41 23.94
C PRO A 208 -9.01 -20.94 24.03
N ARG A 209 -9.60 -20.10 23.12
CA ARG A 209 -9.33 -18.64 23.04
C ARG A 209 -9.50 -17.89 24.37
N ALA A 210 -10.52 -18.27 25.17
CA ALA A 210 -10.80 -17.65 26.47
C ALA A 210 -9.64 -17.79 27.47
N LYS A 211 -8.90 -18.89 27.44
CA LYS A 211 -7.75 -19.14 28.34
C LYS A 211 -6.54 -18.30 27.95
N ARG A 212 -6.37 -17.97 26.64
CA ARG A 212 -5.29 -17.13 26.11
C ARG A 212 -5.40 -15.65 26.48
N VAL A 213 -6.64 -15.12 26.49
CA VAL A 213 -6.88 -13.73 26.91
C VAL A 213 -6.57 -13.53 28.39
N ALA A 214 -6.83 -14.55 29.21
CA ALA A 214 -6.50 -14.56 30.65
C ALA A 214 -5.00 -14.72 30.91
N GLU A 215 -4.26 -15.36 30.01
CA GLU A 215 -2.81 -15.64 30.15
C GLU A 215 -1.92 -14.61 29.41
N GLY A 216 -2.48 -13.52 28.84
CA GLY A 216 -1.71 -12.43 28.21
C GLY A 216 -1.04 -12.78 26.88
N ASP A 217 -1.47 -13.87 26.21
CA ASP A 217 -0.86 -14.39 24.99
C ASP A 217 -1.39 -13.66 23.74
N ALA A 218 -0.98 -12.41 23.55
CA ALA A 218 -1.25 -11.63 22.35
C ALA A 218 -0.19 -11.96 21.26
N LEU A 219 -0.54 -12.70 20.24
CA LEU A 219 0.31 -13.05 19.11
C LEU A 219 0.42 -11.89 18.09
N ALA A 220 1.45 -11.09 18.20
CA ALA A 220 1.93 -10.26 17.10
C ALA A 220 2.94 -11.07 16.26
N GLY A 221 2.45 -11.87 15.35
CA GLY A 221 3.29 -12.53 14.35
C GLY A 221 3.32 -11.76 13.05
N VAL A 222 4.02 -10.64 12.97
CA VAL A 222 4.57 -10.18 11.70
C VAL A 222 5.82 -10.99 11.44
N VAL A 223 5.78 -11.71 10.34
CA VAL A 223 6.73 -12.69 9.89
C VAL A 223 8.11 -12.10 9.68
N THR A 224 9.00 -12.40 10.56
CA THR A 224 10.42 -12.48 10.22
C THR A 224 10.74 -13.95 9.95
N GLY A 225 11.31 -14.24 8.78
CA GLY A 225 11.85 -15.57 8.51
C GLY A 225 12.94 -15.88 9.52
N ASN A 226 12.74 -16.92 10.23
CA ASN A 226 13.57 -17.92 10.88
C ASN A 226 12.89 -18.36 12.17
N GLY A 227 12.54 -19.63 12.21
CA GLY A 227 11.79 -20.21 13.30
C GLY A 227 12.65 -20.37 14.54
N GLU A 228 12.42 -19.51 15.52
CA GLU A 228 12.64 -19.83 16.93
C GLU A 228 11.51 -19.20 17.73
N CYS A 229 10.68 -20.04 18.32
CA CYS A 229 9.59 -19.66 19.21
C CYS A 229 10.16 -19.43 20.61
N GLY A 230 10.73 -18.24 20.85
CA GLY A 230 11.06 -17.76 22.17
C GLY A 230 9.83 -17.06 22.78
N THR A 231 9.47 -17.40 24.00
CA THR A 231 8.55 -16.64 24.86
C THR A 231 9.21 -15.32 25.27
N GLU A 232 9.30 -14.36 24.36
CA GLU A 232 9.73 -13.00 24.70
C GLU A 232 8.52 -12.15 25.05
N ASP A 233 8.60 -11.46 26.18
CA ASP A 233 7.65 -10.42 26.59
C ASP A 233 7.38 -9.43 25.47
N LYS A 234 6.11 -9.18 25.19
CA LYS A 234 5.71 -8.23 24.13
C LYS A 234 6.19 -6.83 24.47
N ALA A 235 7.01 -6.29 23.60
CA ALA A 235 7.39 -4.90 23.67
C ALA A 235 6.14 -4.00 23.59
N SER A 236 5.99 -3.11 24.56
CA SER A 236 4.95 -2.08 24.54
C SER A 236 5.10 -1.22 23.28
N VAL A 237 3.97 -0.76 22.72
CA VAL A 237 4.00 0.22 21.60
C VAL A 237 4.83 1.46 21.96
N ARG A 238 4.83 1.86 23.25
CA ARG A 238 5.65 2.96 23.76
C ARG A 238 7.15 2.66 23.68
N GLU A 239 7.56 1.43 24.00
CA GLU A 239 8.97 1.01 23.91
C GLU A 239 9.43 0.93 22.46
N ALA A 240 8.57 0.43 21.55
CA ALA A 240 8.85 0.39 20.12
C ALA A 240 8.92 1.80 19.51
N LEU A 241 8.05 2.70 19.95
CA LEU A 241 8.12 4.12 19.59
C LEU A 241 9.47 4.70 20.02
N GLY A 242 9.90 4.45 21.27
CA GLY A 242 11.22 4.85 21.77
C GLY A 242 12.35 4.25 20.93
N ALA A 243 12.28 2.96 20.59
CA ALA A 243 13.30 2.28 19.81
C ALA A 243 13.47 2.84 18.38
N VAL A 244 12.42 3.45 17.80
CA VAL A 244 12.48 4.12 16.49
C VAL A 244 12.88 5.59 16.67
N MET A 245 12.23 6.31 17.61
CA MET A 245 12.41 7.76 17.78
C MET A 245 13.76 8.14 18.39
N CYS A 246 14.40 7.25 19.16
CA CYS A 246 15.71 7.53 19.76
C CYS A 246 16.88 7.22 18.83
N LYS A 247 16.64 6.58 17.67
CA LYS A 247 17.69 6.24 16.71
C LYS A 247 17.67 7.16 15.49
N PRO A 248 18.64 8.06 15.32
CA PRO A 248 18.71 8.97 14.18
C PRO A 248 18.66 8.27 12.83
N SER A 249 19.29 7.09 12.67
CA SER A 249 19.22 6.31 11.43
C SER A 249 17.78 5.86 11.12
N ALA A 250 17.00 5.44 12.12
CA ALA A 250 15.61 5.04 11.93
C ALA A 250 14.71 6.24 11.57
N LEU A 251 14.94 7.40 12.19
CA LEU A 251 14.23 8.64 11.87
C LEU A 251 14.51 9.11 10.44
N LEU A 252 15.78 9.08 10.02
CA LEU A 252 16.18 9.47 8.68
C LEU A 252 15.68 8.48 7.61
N LEU A 253 15.67 7.17 7.92
CA LEU A 253 15.03 6.18 7.07
C LEU A 253 13.53 6.44 6.95
N MET A 254 12.85 6.81 8.06
CA MET A 254 11.42 7.16 8.06
C MET A 254 11.14 8.42 7.24
N ALA A 255 11.98 9.44 7.33
CA ALA A 255 11.91 10.62 6.47
C ALA A 255 12.12 10.25 5.00
N GLY A 256 13.10 9.40 4.69
CA GLY A 256 13.33 8.86 3.34
C GLY A 256 12.12 8.11 2.80
N LEU A 257 11.48 7.27 3.61
CA LEU A 257 10.22 6.59 3.27
C LEU A 257 9.10 7.60 3.01
N GLY A 258 9.00 8.63 3.84
CA GLY A 258 7.99 9.67 3.70
C GLY A 258 8.13 10.48 2.40
N PHE A 259 9.34 10.90 2.04
CA PHE A 259 9.60 11.58 0.77
C PHE A 259 9.37 10.66 -0.45
N TYR A 260 9.73 9.38 -0.33
CA TYR A 260 9.39 8.40 -1.36
C TYR A 260 7.88 8.20 -1.49
N PHE A 261 7.14 8.07 -0.40
CA PHE A 261 5.68 7.98 -0.41
C PHE A 261 5.04 9.25 -0.98
N TYR A 262 5.59 10.43 -0.66
CA TYR A 262 5.16 11.68 -1.26
C TYR A 262 5.22 11.62 -2.79
N ALA A 263 6.37 11.21 -3.34
CA ALA A 263 6.53 11.07 -4.79
C ALA A 263 5.62 9.99 -5.38
N LYS A 264 5.59 8.79 -4.79
CA LYS A 264 4.84 7.63 -5.27
C LYS A 264 3.33 7.86 -5.25
N TYR A 265 2.78 8.40 -4.15
CA TYR A 265 1.34 8.64 -4.06
C TYR A 265 0.88 9.79 -4.96
N SER A 266 1.67 10.87 -5.05
CA SER A 266 1.41 11.96 -5.99
C SER A 266 1.41 11.46 -7.43
N PHE A 267 2.45 10.72 -7.81
CA PHE A 267 2.57 10.12 -9.13
C PHE A 267 1.36 9.25 -9.46
N ASN A 268 1.03 8.29 -8.59
CA ASN A 268 -0.09 7.38 -8.82
C ASN A 268 -1.44 8.09 -8.93
N THR A 269 -1.62 9.20 -8.21
CA THR A 269 -2.86 9.98 -8.28
C THR A 269 -2.98 10.72 -9.61
N TRP A 270 -1.89 11.27 -10.12
CA TRP A 270 -1.95 12.23 -11.22
C TRP A 270 -1.49 11.68 -12.58
N ILE A 271 -0.78 10.55 -12.65
CA ILE A 271 -0.19 10.04 -13.89
C ILE A 271 -1.24 9.75 -14.98
N ILE A 272 -2.42 9.23 -14.62
CA ILE A 272 -3.48 8.93 -15.57
C ILE A 272 -4.04 10.24 -16.14
N ALA A 273 -4.28 11.23 -15.27
CA ALA A 273 -4.73 12.55 -15.67
C ALA A 273 -3.68 13.28 -16.53
N TYR A 274 -2.40 13.11 -16.21
CA TYR A 274 -1.29 13.65 -16.97
C TYR A 274 -1.26 13.09 -18.40
N LEU A 275 -1.34 11.76 -18.53
CA LEU A 275 -1.36 11.12 -19.86
C LEU A 275 -2.53 11.59 -20.72
N GLN A 276 -3.73 11.74 -20.14
CA GLN A 276 -4.91 12.21 -20.88
C GLN A 276 -4.81 13.69 -21.27
N ARG A 277 -4.14 14.51 -20.47
CA ARG A 277 -4.03 15.95 -20.71
C ARG A 277 -2.92 16.30 -21.70
N GLU A 278 -1.75 15.67 -21.55
CA GLU A 278 -0.58 15.97 -22.41
C GLU A 278 -0.63 15.22 -23.75
N PHE A 279 -1.34 14.08 -23.80
CA PHE A 279 -1.44 13.24 -25.00
C PHE A 279 -2.92 12.97 -25.33
N PRO A 280 -3.63 13.91 -25.99
CA PRO A 280 -5.08 13.82 -26.26
C PRO A 280 -5.51 12.59 -27.06
N ASP A 281 -4.61 11.99 -27.84
CA ASP A 281 -4.87 10.78 -28.62
C ASP A 281 -5.00 9.52 -27.74
N VAL A 282 -4.61 9.61 -26.46
CA VAL A 282 -4.67 8.49 -25.51
C VAL A 282 -6.03 8.47 -24.83
N THR A 283 -6.83 7.43 -25.11
CA THR A 283 -8.14 7.26 -24.45
C THR A 283 -8.01 7.06 -22.94
N ALA A 284 -9.07 7.36 -22.17
CA ALA A 284 -9.08 7.20 -20.73
C ALA A 284 -8.74 5.76 -20.28
N ALA A 285 -9.27 4.75 -20.98
CA ALA A 285 -8.98 3.35 -20.71
C ALA A 285 -7.51 2.99 -21.01
N SER A 286 -6.97 3.50 -22.14
CA SER A 286 -5.58 3.30 -22.54
C SER A 286 -4.62 3.99 -21.58
N ALA A 287 -4.90 5.24 -21.17
CA ALA A 287 -4.11 5.95 -20.16
C ALA A 287 -4.08 5.19 -18.83
N ALA A 288 -5.23 4.71 -18.37
CA ALA A 288 -5.34 3.92 -17.15
C ALA A 288 -4.54 2.60 -17.23
N PHE A 289 -4.63 1.90 -18.37
CA PHE A 289 -3.86 0.68 -18.59
C PHE A 289 -2.35 0.96 -18.56
N HIS A 290 -1.88 1.85 -19.42
CA HIS A 290 -0.43 2.06 -19.56
C HIS A 290 0.22 2.68 -18.33
N ALA A 291 -0.45 3.62 -17.66
CA ALA A 291 0.06 4.20 -16.41
C ALA A 291 0.24 3.16 -15.30
N VAL A 292 -0.70 2.21 -15.19
CA VAL A 292 -0.74 1.26 -14.09
C VAL A 292 0.02 -0.02 -14.43
N PHE A 293 -0.22 -0.61 -15.60
CA PHE A 293 0.39 -1.89 -16.00
C PHE A 293 1.91 -1.83 -16.02
N TRP A 294 2.48 -0.85 -16.73
CA TRP A 294 3.94 -0.75 -16.87
C TRP A 294 4.63 -0.37 -15.55
N PHE A 295 3.97 0.45 -14.72
CA PHE A 295 4.47 0.74 -13.37
C PHE A 295 4.57 -0.54 -12.53
N TYR A 296 3.49 -1.33 -12.41
CA TYR A 296 3.50 -2.52 -11.56
C TYR A 296 4.29 -3.69 -12.15
N LEU A 297 4.38 -3.79 -13.47
CA LEU A 297 5.29 -4.74 -14.13
C LEU A 297 6.75 -4.39 -13.79
N GLY A 298 7.14 -3.14 -13.95
CA GLY A 298 8.46 -2.64 -13.56
C GLY A 298 8.74 -2.89 -12.08
N ALA A 299 7.79 -2.54 -11.20
CA ALA A 299 7.92 -2.72 -9.76
C ALA A 299 8.13 -4.20 -9.38
N THR A 300 7.43 -5.12 -10.04
CA THR A 300 7.62 -6.55 -9.81
C THR A 300 9.05 -6.98 -10.12
N VAL A 301 9.58 -6.60 -11.28
CA VAL A 301 10.97 -6.90 -11.65
C VAL A 301 11.96 -6.25 -10.67
N GLY A 302 11.69 -4.99 -10.29
CA GLY A 302 12.52 -4.24 -9.34
C GLY A 302 12.58 -4.88 -7.95
N VAL A 303 11.45 -5.37 -7.42
CA VAL A 303 11.41 -6.08 -6.13
C VAL A 303 12.27 -7.33 -6.15
N PHE A 304 12.19 -8.15 -7.22
CA PHE A 304 12.98 -9.37 -7.34
C PHE A 304 14.48 -9.06 -7.44
N LEU A 305 14.87 -8.12 -8.30
CA LEU A 305 16.27 -7.78 -8.50
C LEU A 305 16.87 -7.06 -7.28
N GLY A 306 16.15 -6.10 -6.70
CA GLY A 306 16.58 -5.38 -5.51
C GLY A 306 16.76 -6.29 -4.30
N GLY A 307 15.81 -7.23 -4.09
CA GLY A 307 15.92 -8.26 -3.06
C GLY A 307 17.10 -9.19 -3.28
N TRP A 308 17.25 -9.71 -4.51
CA TRP A 308 18.34 -10.63 -4.85
C TRP A 308 19.74 -9.99 -4.68
N ILE A 309 19.92 -8.76 -5.15
CA ILE A 309 21.18 -8.01 -4.99
C ILE A 309 21.47 -7.82 -3.50
N SER A 310 20.47 -7.36 -2.74
CA SER A 310 20.62 -7.10 -1.33
C SER A 310 21.01 -8.35 -0.55
N ASP A 311 20.27 -9.45 -0.72
CA ASP A 311 20.51 -10.68 0.02
C ASP A 311 21.87 -11.33 -0.32
N ARG A 312 22.30 -11.23 -1.58
CA ARG A 312 23.59 -11.76 -1.99
C ARG A 312 24.77 -11.07 -1.31
N PHE A 313 24.68 -9.76 -1.07
CA PHE A 313 25.79 -8.97 -0.54
C PHE A 313 25.62 -8.59 0.93
N ALA A 314 24.43 -8.71 1.52
CA ALA A 314 24.15 -8.30 2.91
C ALA A 314 24.97 -9.09 3.95
N ALA A 315 25.30 -10.36 3.68
CA ALA A 315 26.10 -11.17 4.59
C ALA A 315 27.54 -10.63 4.75
N SER A 316 28.11 -10.03 3.68
CA SER A 316 29.46 -9.46 3.69
C SER A 316 29.48 -7.97 3.98
N ARG A 317 28.40 -7.25 3.62
CA ARG A 317 28.27 -5.79 3.78
C ARG A 317 26.83 -5.42 4.18
N PRO A 318 26.51 -5.36 5.47
CA PRO A 318 25.15 -5.02 5.94
C PRO A 318 24.65 -3.67 5.43
N GLN A 319 25.56 -2.72 5.17
CA GLN A 319 25.25 -1.40 4.61
C GLN A 319 24.65 -1.45 3.19
N VAL A 320 24.78 -2.58 2.48
CA VAL A 320 24.29 -2.77 1.11
C VAL A 320 22.79 -2.49 1.00
N ARG A 321 22.02 -2.77 2.05
CA ARG A 321 20.57 -2.49 2.06
C ARG A 321 20.26 -1.01 1.94
N PHE A 322 21.06 -0.16 2.60
CA PHE A 322 20.98 1.29 2.46
C PHE A 322 21.42 1.75 1.06
N ASP A 323 22.50 1.16 0.53
CA ASP A 323 23.02 1.49 -0.80
C ASP A 323 21.98 1.17 -1.88
N VAL A 324 21.32 0.01 -1.80
CA VAL A 324 20.25 -0.39 -2.73
C VAL A 324 19.04 0.55 -2.62
N ASN A 325 18.68 1.00 -1.40
CA ASN A 325 17.63 2.00 -1.22
C ASN A 325 17.98 3.34 -1.88
N ILE A 326 19.21 3.83 -1.68
CA ILE A 326 19.69 5.08 -2.29
C ILE A 326 19.66 4.94 -3.82
N ALA A 327 20.21 3.85 -4.34
CA ALA A 327 20.22 3.58 -5.79
C ALA A 327 18.80 3.50 -6.36
N GLY A 328 17.88 2.84 -5.64
CA GLY A 328 16.47 2.77 -6.01
C GLY A 328 15.83 4.16 -6.09
N ILE A 329 16.01 5.02 -5.08
CA ILE A 329 15.46 6.38 -5.11
C ILE A 329 16.11 7.25 -6.21
N VAL A 330 17.41 7.17 -6.39
CA VAL A 330 18.09 7.91 -7.48
C VAL A 330 17.56 7.48 -8.85
N LEU A 331 17.33 6.20 -9.04
CA LEU A 331 16.70 5.70 -10.26
C LEU A 331 15.23 6.14 -10.37
N CYS A 332 14.51 6.32 -9.26
CA CYS A 332 13.17 6.93 -9.26
C CYS A 332 13.19 8.34 -9.87
N VAL A 333 14.23 9.14 -9.54
CA VAL A 333 14.41 10.49 -10.12
C VAL A 333 14.48 10.43 -11.64
N LEU A 334 15.27 9.50 -12.18
CA LEU A 334 15.35 9.30 -13.64
C LEU A 334 13.99 8.96 -14.24
N GLY A 335 13.26 8.01 -13.66
CA GLY A 335 11.93 7.62 -14.13
C GLY A 335 10.92 8.77 -14.08
N LEU A 336 10.93 9.56 -13.00
CA LEU A 336 10.08 10.74 -12.84
C LEU A 336 10.37 11.82 -13.88
N LEU A 337 11.66 12.13 -14.13
CA LEU A 337 12.06 13.13 -15.13
C LEU A 337 11.76 12.65 -16.55
N LEU A 338 12.02 11.38 -16.87
CA LEU A 338 11.64 10.79 -18.16
C LEU A 338 10.15 10.87 -18.40
N THR A 339 9.32 10.65 -17.37
CA THR A 339 7.86 10.77 -17.48
C THR A 339 7.43 12.22 -17.66
N ALA A 340 7.95 13.13 -16.82
CA ALA A 340 7.50 14.52 -16.78
C ALA A 340 7.95 15.35 -17.98
N LEU A 341 9.09 15.01 -18.61
CA LEU A 341 9.69 15.74 -19.73
C LEU A 341 9.51 15.00 -21.07
N ALA A 342 8.66 13.97 -21.10
CA ALA A 342 8.47 13.15 -22.28
C ALA A 342 7.81 13.94 -23.43
N PRO A 343 8.42 13.99 -24.64
CA PRO A 343 7.82 14.59 -25.81
C PRO A 343 6.76 13.70 -26.48
N SER A 344 6.62 12.44 -26.04
CA SER A 344 5.67 11.48 -26.59
C SER A 344 5.10 10.55 -25.51
N ALA A 345 3.88 10.04 -25.76
CA ALA A 345 3.23 9.10 -24.85
C ALA A 345 4.08 7.84 -24.61
N VAL A 346 4.78 7.34 -25.64
CA VAL A 346 5.65 6.15 -25.52
C VAL A 346 6.79 6.39 -24.54
N LEU A 347 7.48 7.54 -24.62
CA LEU A 347 8.56 7.86 -23.70
C LEU A 347 8.03 8.10 -22.27
N CYS A 348 6.87 8.70 -22.14
CA CYS A 348 6.17 8.87 -20.86
C CYS A 348 5.87 7.51 -20.20
N ILE A 349 5.34 6.57 -20.96
CA ILE A 349 5.05 5.20 -20.51
C ILE A 349 6.34 4.47 -20.12
N PHE A 350 7.41 4.62 -20.90
CA PHE A 350 8.72 4.07 -20.59
C PHE A 350 9.26 4.65 -19.27
N GLY A 351 9.19 5.98 -19.08
CA GLY A 351 9.55 6.63 -17.84
C GLY A 351 8.74 6.09 -16.64
N THR A 352 7.44 5.85 -16.83
CA THR A 352 6.57 5.22 -15.84
C THR A 352 7.03 3.80 -15.47
N ALA A 353 7.47 2.99 -16.46
CA ALA A 353 8.02 1.66 -16.21
C ALA A 353 9.35 1.72 -15.44
N VAL A 354 10.23 2.68 -15.78
CA VAL A 354 11.49 2.91 -15.05
C VAL A 354 11.21 3.34 -13.62
N PHE A 355 10.26 4.26 -13.40
CA PHE A 355 9.87 4.66 -12.05
C PHE A 355 9.28 3.50 -11.25
N GLY A 356 8.46 2.66 -11.89
CA GLY A 356 7.95 1.43 -11.26
C GLY A 356 9.08 0.49 -10.86
N PHE A 357 10.01 0.19 -11.76
CA PHE A 357 11.18 -0.65 -11.48
C PHE A 357 12.00 -0.12 -10.30
N ALA A 358 12.31 1.15 -10.32
CA ALA A 358 13.05 1.83 -9.26
C ALA A 358 12.33 1.77 -7.91
N SER A 359 11.00 1.97 -7.93
CA SER A 359 10.13 1.82 -6.76
C SER A 359 10.21 0.40 -6.18
N GLY A 360 10.20 -0.63 -7.04
CA GLY A 360 10.34 -2.03 -6.61
C GLY A 360 11.68 -2.31 -5.95
N VAL A 361 12.78 -1.81 -6.51
CA VAL A 361 14.13 -1.92 -5.90
C VAL A 361 14.14 -1.31 -4.49
N TYR A 362 13.54 -0.15 -4.32
CA TYR A 362 13.41 0.51 -3.02
C TYR A 362 12.51 -0.26 -2.06
N ASP A 363 11.29 -0.61 -2.47
CA ASP A 363 10.28 -1.28 -1.64
C ASP A 363 10.79 -2.61 -1.06
N SER A 364 11.67 -3.32 -1.78
CA SER A 364 12.24 -4.59 -1.33
C SER A 364 13.18 -4.47 -0.13
N ASN A 365 13.81 -3.28 0.09
CA ASN A 365 14.90 -3.13 1.04
C ASN A 365 14.63 -2.17 2.20
N ILE A 366 13.65 -1.29 2.10
CA ILE A 366 13.45 -0.23 3.09
C ILE A 366 13.13 -0.76 4.50
N TYR A 367 12.26 -1.75 4.61
CA TYR A 367 11.96 -2.38 5.90
C TYR A 367 13.11 -3.28 6.39
N ALA A 368 13.84 -3.90 5.46
CA ALA A 368 15.03 -4.66 5.80
C ALA A 368 16.13 -3.76 6.37
N SER A 369 16.29 -2.54 5.83
CA SER A 369 17.22 -1.54 6.37
C SER A 369 16.83 -1.09 7.78
N LEU A 370 15.53 -0.94 8.06
CA LEU A 370 15.04 -0.67 9.42
C LEU A 370 15.42 -1.79 10.39
N PHE A 371 15.38 -3.06 9.96
CA PHE A 371 15.71 -4.21 10.79
C PHE A 371 17.20 -4.34 11.12
N GLU A 372 18.09 -3.69 10.38
CA GLU A 372 19.52 -3.62 10.71
C GLU A 372 19.79 -2.71 11.92
N VAL A 373 18.93 -1.72 12.17
CA VAL A 373 19.12 -0.74 13.24
C VAL A 373 18.16 -0.93 14.41
N VAL A 374 17.10 -1.74 14.29
CA VAL A 374 16.12 -2.00 15.34
C VAL A 374 16.25 -3.42 15.87
N LYS A 375 16.34 -3.57 17.21
CA LYS A 375 16.45 -4.88 17.86
C LYS A 375 15.28 -5.80 17.50
N PRO A 376 15.51 -7.12 17.36
CA PRO A 376 14.47 -8.09 16.94
C PRO A 376 13.17 -7.98 17.73
N ARG A 377 13.25 -7.78 19.04
CA ARG A 377 12.11 -7.62 19.96
C ARG A 377 11.13 -6.52 19.52
N TYR A 378 11.62 -5.41 18.91
CA TYR A 378 10.82 -4.24 18.57
C TYR A 378 10.39 -4.18 17.10
N ARG A 379 10.91 -5.07 16.22
CA ARG A 379 10.74 -5.00 14.76
C ARG A 379 9.29 -4.91 14.30
N ALA A 380 8.40 -5.71 14.90
CA ALA A 380 7.00 -5.76 14.50
C ALA A 380 6.28 -4.41 14.73
N ALA A 381 6.44 -3.86 15.93
CA ALA A 381 5.82 -2.56 16.25
C ALA A 381 6.54 -1.39 15.55
N ALA A 382 7.87 -1.50 15.34
CA ALA A 382 8.65 -0.52 14.60
C ALA A 382 8.19 -0.38 13.15
N VAL A 383 7.81 -1.48 12.47
CA VAL A 383 7.23 -1.43 11.12
C VAL A 383 5.95 -0.59 11.09
N GLY A 384 5.08 -0.75 12.09
CA GLY A 384 3.86 0.04 12.20
C GLY A 384 4.12 1.54 12.38
N VAL A 385 5.00 1.89 13.31
CA VAL A 385 5.40 3.30 13.57
C VAL A 385 6.07 3.91 12.33
N PHE A 386 6.98 3.18 11.72
CA PHE A 386 7.74 3.59 10.56
C PHE A 386 6.84 3.82 9.34
N GLY A 387 5.95 2.87 9.04
CA GLY A 387 4.99 3.00 7.95
C GLY A 387 3.97 4.11 8.16
N CYS A 388 3.49 4.30 9.39
CA CYS A 388 2.60 5.40 9.78
C CYS A 388 3.31 6.75 9.58
N GLY A 389 4.52 6.92 10.11
CA GLY A 389 5.30 8.15 9.97
C GLY A 389 5.59 8.49 8.51
N GLY A 390 6.01 7.49 7.71
CA GLY A 390 6.20 7.66 6.28
C GLY A 390 4.91 8.07 5.55
N SER A 391 3.77 7.47 5.91
CA SER A 391 2.47 7.80 5.30
C SER A 391 1.99 9.21 5.65
N VAL A 392 2.21 9.66 6.89
CA VAL A 392 1.86 11.03 7.32
C VAL A 392 2.63 12.07 6.49
N ILE A 393 3.95 11.87 6.31
CA ILE A 393 4.78 12.75 5.47
C ILE A 393 4.30 12.67 4.01
N GLY A 394 4.10 11.46 3.49
CA GLY A 394 3.72 11.24 2.09
C GLY A 394 2.31 11.70 1.74
N ALA A 395 1.40 11.76 2.70
CA ALA A 395 -0.01 12.08 2.47
C ALA A 395 -0.25 13.48 1.89
N SER A 396 0.64 14.44 2.14
CA SER A 396 0.52 15.79 1.57
C SER A 396 0.78 15.85 0.06
N GLY A 397 1.48 14.85 -0.48
CA GLY A 397 1.96 14.86 -1.86
C GLY A 397 0.88 15.08 -2.92
N PRO A 398 -0.20 14.29 -2.96
CA PRO A 398 -1.26 14.46 -3.97
C PRO A 398 -1.90 15.84 -3.97
N ALA A 399 -2.10 16.45 -2.78
CA ALA A 399 -2.67 17.79 -2.65
C ALA A 399 -1.71 18.88 -3.13
N VAL A 400 -0.43 18.79 -2.73
CA VAL A 400 0.60 19.75 -3.15
C VAL A 400 0.82 19.67 -4.65
N LEU A 401 0.89 18.47 -5.23
CA LEU A 401 1.00 18.32 -6.68
C LEU A 401 -0.23 18.87 -7.40
N GLY A 402 -1.44 18.64 -6.85
CA GLY A 402 -2.66 19.25 -7.39
C GLY A 402 -2.63 20.78 -7.34
N TRP A 403 -2.10 21.37 -6.28
CA TRP A 403 -1.88 22.82 -6.20
C TRP A 403 -0.87 23.30 -7.25
N MET A 404 0.23 22.58 -7.43
CA MET A 404 1.22 22.89 -8.48
C MET A 404 0.62 22.81 -9.88
N ASN A 405 -0.22 21.81 -10.15
CA ASN A 405 -0.91 21.67 -11.44
C ASN A 405 -1.87 22.82 -11.74
N ALA A 406 -2.41 23.48 -10.71
CA ALA A 406 -3.30 24.64 -10.87
C ALA A 406 -2.53 25.93 -11.14
N HIS A 407 -1.28 26.09 -10.68
CA HIS A 407 -0.49 27.31 -10.77
C HIS A 407 0.65 27.24 -11.79
N PHE A 408 1.08 26.03 -12.12
CA PHE A 408 2.15 25.73 -13.08
C PHE A 408 1.67 24.72 -14.12
N SER A 409 2.58 24.06 -14.83
CA SER A 409 2.25 22.93 -15.70
C SER A 409 2.23 21.59 -14.92
N MET A 410 1.44 20.62 -15.42
CA MET A 410 1.48 19.27 -14.83
C MET A 410 2.86 18.62 -14.97
N SER A 411 3.57 18.90 -16.08
CA SER A 411 4.95 18.45 -16.28
C SER A 411 5.89 18.98 -15.22
N ALA A 412 5.81 20.29 -14.89
CA ALA A 412 6.59 20.90 -13.82
C ALA A 412 6.25 20.30 -12.45
N GLY A 413 4.96 20.06 -12.20
CA GLY A 413 4.49 19.38 -10.99
C GLY A 413 5.09 17.98 -10.84
N LEU A 414 5.00 17.14 -11.87
CA LEU A 414 5.58 15.80 -11.85
C LEU A 414 7.11 15.83 -11.74
N ALA A 415 7.79 16.75 -12.44
CA ALA A 415 9.23 16.91 -12.35
C ALA A 415 9.68 17.30 -10.92
N SER A 416 8.89 18.10 -10.21
CA SER A 416 9.18 18.50 -8.82
C SER A 416 9.25 17.33 -7.85
N LEU A 417 8.57 16.21 -8.13
CA LEU A 417 8.63 15.00 -7.31
C LEU A 417 10.06 14.46 -7.22
N SER A 418 10.89 14.73 -8.23
CA SER A 418 12.31 14.37 -8.25
C SER A 418 13.10 15.04 -7.13
N VAL A 419 12.75 16.27 -6.76
CA VAL A 419 13.40 17.01 -5.66
C VAL A 419 13.12 16.30 -4.32
N PHE A 420 11.87 15.90 -4.09
CA PHE A 420 11.50 15.15 -2.88
C PHE A 420 12.14 13.76 -2.84
N ALA A 421 12.21 13.08 -3.99
CA ALA A 421 12.93 11.82 -4.08
C ALA A 421 14.43 12.01 -3.74
N LEU A 422 15.10 13.03 -4.25
CA LEU A 422 16.48 13.35 -3.91
C LEU A 422 16.64 13.68 -2.42
N ALA A 423 15.72 14.43 -1.82
CA ALA A 423 15.72 14.68 -0.38
C ALA A 423 15.62 13.36 0.43
N GLY A 424 14.80 12.41 -0.05
CA GLY A 424 14.73 11.07 0.52
C GLY A 424 16.03 10.28 0.40
N ALA A 425 16.69 10.31 -0.76
CA ALA A 425 17.99 9.68 -0.97
C ALA A 425 19.07 10.31 -0.06
N ALA A 426 19.05 11.65 0.08
CA ALA A 426 19.97 12.36 0.96
C ALA A 426 19.77 11.98 2.44
N ALA A 427 18.50 11.89 2.91
CA ALA A 427 18.20 11.46 4.26
C ALA A 427 18.74 10.06 4.56
N ILE A 428 18.54 9.09 3.64
CA ILE A 428 19.07 7.73 3.78
C ILE A 428 20.61 7.72 3.69
N GLY A 429 21.19 8.55 2.83
CA GLY A 429 22.64 8.72 2.71
C GLY A 429 23.27 9.22 4.01
N ILE A 430 22.67 10.24 4.63
CA ILE A 430 23.08 10.76 5.94
C ILE A 430 22.96 9.66 7.02
N ALA A 431 21.87 8.92 7.04
CA ALA A 431 21.67 7.80 7.95
C ALA A 431 22.80 6.77 7.82
N ARG A 432 23.12 6.39 6.58
CA ARG A 432 24.17 5.41 6.27
C ARG A 432 25.56 5.87 6.69
N ILE A 433 25.91 7.12 6.38
CA ILE A 433 27.30 7.62 6.57
C ILE A 433 27.58 7.94 8.04
N PHE A 434 26.63 8.60 8.73
CA PHE A 434 26.90 9.19 10.04
C PHE A 434 26.35 8.40 11.23
N PHE A 435 25.28 7.58 11.02
CA PHE A 435 24.53 7.01 12.14
C PHE A 435 24.43 5.48 12.11
N PHE A 436 24.63 4.83 10.96
CA PHE A 436 24.40 3.39 10.80
C PHE A 436 25.21 2.55 11.78
N GLU A 437 26.52 2.72 11.84
CA GLU A 437 27.40 1.90 12.70
C GLU A 437 27.06 2.10 14.16
N ARG A 438 26.86 3.34 14.60
CA ARG A 438 26.48 3.66 15.97
C ARG A 438 25.15 3.03 16.39
N ASP A 439 24.14 3.14 15.52
CA ASP A 439 22.78 2.71 15.85
C ASP A 439 22.58 1.20 15.68
N ARG A 440 23.46 0.53 14.92
CA ARG A 440 23.50 -0.92 14.78
C ARG A 440 24.05 -1.62 16.04
N GLU A 441 25.05 -1.04 16.66
CA GLU A 441 25.70 -1.60 17.86
C GLU A 441 24.92 -1.32 19.14
N SER A 442 24.00 -0.35 19.14
CA SER A 442 23.15 0.01 20.26
C SER A 442 21.80 -0.74 20.24
#